data_fde42f371c131118c4a2158524e89546
#
_entry.id   fde42f371c131118c4a2158524e89546
#
_cell.length_a   1.000
_cell.length_b   1.000
_cell.length_c   1.000
_cell.angle_alpha   90.00
_cell.angle_beta   90.00
_cell.angle_gamma   90.00
#
_symmetry.space_group_name_H-M   'P 1'
#
loop_
_entity.id
_entity.type
_entity.pdbx_description
1 polymer ?
#
loop_
_entity_poly.entity_id
_entity_poly.type
_entity_poly.pdbx_seq_one_letter_code
_entity_poly.pdbx_strand_id
1 'polypeptide(L)'
;MSSIVIDLQDEILSSDCDIVQILRRAHVIAVKLGLKEFDQWISYELNGYPDQNVCPDYRKIRGTLKAFNPYHGWIPAVIADGELETIICEKKISNSISEIITLCKNPESRLVYEFPGEQVEHLDRLFGSPLPMRYALHISVASVMDNVIKLSLRKGQNSYRK
;
A
#
# COMPACT_ATOMS: atom_id res chain seq x y z
N MET A 1 20.79 9.86 25.54
CA MET A 1 19.51 9.65 24.81
C MET A 1 19.30 10.62 23.68
N SER A 2 19.82 11.80 23.76
CA SER A 2 19.74 12.84 22.71
C SER A 2 20.44 12.44 21.39
N SER A 3 21.54 11.71 21.45
CA SER A 3 22.32 11.28 20.26
C SER A 3 21.54 10.35 19.32
N ILE A 4 20.90 9.30 19.84
CA ILE A 4 20.25 8.28 19.01
C ILE A 4 19.07 8.85 18.22
N VAL A 5 18.33 9.81 18.79
CA VAL A 5 17.19 10.45 18.09
C VAL A 5 17.69 11.41 17.01
N ILE A 6 18.78 12.13 17.29
CA ILE A 6 19.41 13.05 16.33
C ILE A 6 20.01 12.24 15.17
N ASP A 7 20.73 11.17 15.45
CA ASP A 7 21.32 10.29 14.45
C ASP A 7 20.24 9.69 13.52
N LEU A 8 19.09 9.32 14.08
CA LEU A 8 17.96 8.81 13.30
C LEU A 8 17.32 9.90 12.43
N GLN A 9 17.24 11.14 12.92
CA GLN A 9 16.74 12.27 12.15
C GLN A 9 17.66 12.59 10.97
N ASP A 10 18.95 12.57 11.16
CA ASP A 10 19.93 12.81 10.11
C ASP A 10 19.90 11.71 9.04
N GLU A 11 19.70 10.45 9.45
CA GLU A 11 19.56 9.32 8.53
C GLU A 11 18.28 9.42 7.68
N ILE A 12 17.17 9.86 8.27
CA ILE A 12 15.90 10.09 7.53
C ILE A 12 16.02 11.21 6.49
N LEU A 13 16.87 12.20 6.76
CA LEU A 13 17.13 13.32 5.86
C LEU A 13 18.14 13.00 4.75
N SER A 14 18.85 11.88 4.86
CA SER A 14 19.80 11.45 3.84
C SER A 14 19.06 10.93 2.60
N SER A 15 19.63 11.18 1.41
CA SER A 15 19.07 10.73 0.13
C SER A 15 19.13 9.20 -0.09
N ASP A 16 19.90 8.50 0.73
CA ASP A 16 20.23 7.07 0.60
C ASP A 16 19.68 6.26 1.80
N CYS A 17 18.49 6.66 2.30
CA CYS A 17 17.94 6.07 3.51
C CYS A 17 17.31 4.68 3.26
N ASP A 18 17.77 3.70 4.05
CA ASP A 18 17.10 2.39 4.16
C ASP A 18 15.92 2.49 5.13
N ILE A 19 14.71 2.64 4.59
CA ILE A 19 13.49 2.79 5.37
C ILE A 19 13.26 1.64 6.35
N VAL A 20 13.65 0.41 6.01
CA VAL A 20 13.49 -0.77 6.88
C VAL A 20 14.40 -0.65 8.10
N GLN A 21 15.65 -0.21 7.91
CA GLN A 21 16.58 0.00 9.02
C GLN A 21 16.14 1.15 9.92
N ILE A 22 15.64 2.23 9.35
CA ILE A 22 15.07 3.36 10.08
C ILE A 22 13.90 2.89 10.96
N LEU A 23 12.97 2.13 10.40
CA LEU A 23 11.83 1.61 11.16
C LEU A 23 12.27 0.65 12.27
N ARG A 24 13.27 -0.20 12.04
CA ARG A 24 13.82 -1.08 13.08
C ARG A 24 14.44 -0.31 14.24
N ARG A 25 15.21 0.73 13.95
CA ARG A 25 15.79 1.61 14.98
C ARG A 25 14.71 2.39 15.72
N ALA A 26 13.73 2.92 15.01
CA ALA A 26 12.58 3.59 15.58
C ALA A 26 11.78 2.67 16.51
N HIS A 27 11.63 1.39 16.15
CA HIS A 27 11.00 0.38 16.98
C HIS A 27 11.70 0.23 18.34
N VAL A 28 13.03 0.07 18.33
CA VAL A 28 13.81 -0.03 19.56
C VAL A 28 13.64 1.22 20.46
N ILE A 29 13.60 2.40 19.86
CA ILE A 29 13.40 3.66 20.59
C ILE A 29 11.98 3.71 21.16
N ALA A 30 10.96 3.37 20.38
CA ALA A 30 9.57 3.36 20.81
C ALA A 30 9.34 2.43 22.02
N VAL A 31 9.91 1.22 21.98
CA VAL A 31 9.85 0.27 23.11
C VAL A 31 10.54 0.84 24.35
N LYS A 32 11.75 1.40 24.21
CA LYS A 32 12.50 1.98 25.33
C LYS A 32 11.79 3.17 25.98
N LEU A 33 11.09 3.98 25.20
CA LEU A 33 10.36 5.16 25.66
C LEU A 33 8.90 4.83 26.06
N GLY A 34 8.45 3.60 25.89
CA GLY A 34 7.09 3.19 26.23
C GLY A 34 6.01 3.80 25.34
N LEU A 35 6.35 4.16 24.09
CA LEU A 35 5.44 4.78 23.11
C LEU A 35 4.58 3.72 22.41
N LYS A 36 3.58 3.18 23.11
CA LYS A 36 2.81 2.01 22.69
C LYS A 36 2.14 2.16 21.31
N GLU A 37 1.50 3.29 21.04
CA GLU A 37 0.81 3.52 19.75
C GLU A 37 1.81 3.60 18.59
N PHE A 38 2.96 4.23 18.82
CA PHE A 38 4.01 4.35 17.83
C PHE A 38 4.70 3.01 17.58
N ASP A 39 4.97 2.26 18.64
CA ASP A 39 5.50 0.90 18.59
C ASP A 39 4.58 -0.03 17.78
N GLN A 40 3.28 0.00 18.05
CA GLN A 40 2.28 -0.79 17.33
C GLN A 40 2.25 -0.41 15.84
N TRP A 41 2.29 0.88 15.52
CA TRP A 41 2.33 1.35 14.13
C TRP A 41 3.58 0.85 13.39
N ILE A 42 4.77 0.98 14.01
CA ILE A 42 6.03 0.47 13.43
C ILE A 42 5.95 -1.04 13.22
N SER A 43 5.41 -1.77 14.17
CA SER A 43 5.23 -3.22 14.07
C SER A 43 4.38 -3.59 12.85
N TYR A 44 3.30 -2.88 12.60
CA TYR A 44 2.47 -3.10 11.41
C TYR A 44 3.18 -2.72 10.10
N GLU A 45 3.96 -1.64 10.11
CA GLU A 45 4.77 -1.27 8.93
C GLU A 45 5.81 -2.36 8.59
N LEU A 46 6.47 -2.93 9.60
CA LEU A 46 7.50 -3.95 9.42
C LEU A 46 6.94 -5.34 9.08
N ASN A 47 5.79 -5.70 9.63
CA ASN A 47 5.24 -7.06 9.54
C ASN A 47 3.99 -7.18 8.64
N GLY A 48 3.43 -6.06 8.24
CA GLY A 48 2.15 -5.98 7.54
C GLY A 48 0.95 -5.75 8.47
N TYR A 49 -0.13 -5.28 7.88
CA TYR A 49 -1.39 -5.00 8.58
C TYR A 49 -2.31 -6.21 8.58
N PRO A 50 -2.86 -6.62 9.71
CA PRO A 50 -3.69 -7.84 9.80
C PRO A 50 -5.04 -7.69 9.11
N ASP A 51 -5.56 -6.45 9.02
CA ASP A 51 -6.88 -6.13 8.48
C ASP A 51 -6.85 -4.79 7.72
N GLN A 52 -7.69 -4.69 6.70
CA GLN A 52 -7.91 -3.45 5.92
C GLN A 52 -8.42 -2.30 6.79
N ASN A 53 -9.19 -2.59 7.85
CA ASN A 53 -9.71 -1.57 8.76
C ASN A 53 -8.63 -0.91 9.61
N VAL A 54 -7.60 -1.67 9.97
CA VAL A 54 -6.44 -1.17 10.74
C VAL A 54 -5.42 -0.50 9.84
N CYS A 55 -5.45 -0.81 8.54
CA CYS A 55 -4.55 -0.25 7.56
C CYS A 55 -4.84 1.24 7.34
N PRO A 56 -3.84 2.14 7.50
CA PRO A 56 -4.04 3.58 7.38
C PRO A 56 -4.37 4.01 5.96
N ASP A 57 -5.01 5.19 5.85
CA ASP A 57 -5.46 5.72 4.56
C ASP A 57 -4.31 6.07 3.60
N TYR A 58 -3.11 6.38 4.11
CA TYR A 58 -1.96 6.63 3.24
C TYR A 58 -1.47 5.37 2.49
N ARG A 59 -1.93 4.19 2.89
CA ARG A 59 -1.69 2.92 2.20
C ARG A 59 -2.71 2.62 1.08
N LYS A 60 -3.66 3.51 0.89
CA LYS A 60 -4.62 3.43 -0.19
C LYS A 60 -3.96 3.74 -1.54
N ILE A 61 -4.16 2.85 -2.48
CA ILE A 61 -3.68 2.99 -3.86
C ILE A 61 -4.84 2.79 -4.82
N ARG A 62 -4.73 3.42 -5.99
CA ARG A 62 -5.70 3.29 -7.06
C ARG A 62 -5.14 2.44 -8.18
N GLY A 63 -5.90 1.43 -8.58
CA GLY A 63 -5.61 0.60 -9.75
C GLY A 63 -6.50 0.94 -10.93
N THR A 64 -6.13 0.46 -12.10
CA THR A 64 -6.97 0.49 -13.30
C THR A 64 -7.73 -0.84 -13.38
N LEU A 65 -9.06 -0.77 -13.39
CA LEU A 65 -9.91 -1.94 -13.56
C LEU A 65 -9.77 -2.47 -14.99
N LYS A 66 -9.50 -3.76 -15.11
CA LYS A 66 -9.45 -4.46 -16.39
C LYS A 66 -10.29 -5.73 -16.34
N ALA A 67 -10.89 -6.04 -17.48
CA ALA A 67 -11.56 -7.30 -17.73
C ALA A 67 -10.73 -8.16 -18.69
N PHE A 68 -10.72 -9.47 -18.49
CA PHE A 68 -10.00 -10.39 -19.38
C PHE A 68 -10.88 -10.78 -20.57
N ASN A 69 -10.43 -10.41 -21.74
CA ASN A 69 -11.03 -10.85 -23.00
C ASN A 69 -10.19 -12.01 -23.56
N PRO A 70 -10.79 -13.17 -23.88
CA PRO A 70 -10.05 -14.34 -24.39
C PRO A 70 -9.29 -14.07 -25.71
N TYR A 71 -9.74 -13.10 -26.48
CA TYR A 71 -9.14 -12.78 -27.79
C TYR A 71 -8.12 -11.65 -27.75
N HIS A 72 -8.28 -10.72 -26.80
CA HIS A 72 -7.47 -9.48 -26.71
C HIS A 72 -6.69 -9.36 -25.41
N GLY A 73 -6.85 -10.30 -24.48
CA GLY A 73 -6.24 -10.23 -23.15
C GLY A 73 -6.94 -9.21 -22.23
N TRP A 74 -6.17 -8.56 -21.38
CA TRP A 74 -6.68 -7.57 -20.42
C TRP A 74 -7.03 -6.25 -21.10
N ILE A 75 -8.32 -5.92 -21.14
CA ILE A 75 -8.85 -4.66 -21.67
C ILE A 75 -9.37 -3.77 -20.54
N PRO A 76 -9.27 -2.42 -20.66
CA PRO A 76 -9.83 -1.51 -19.67
C PRO A 76 -11.34 -1.70 -19.50
N ALA A 77 -11.81 -1.73 -18.27
CA ALA A 77 -13.22 -1.73 -17.91
C ALA A 77 -13.54 -0.39 -17.21
N VAL A 78 -14.47 0.37 -17.78
CA VAL A 78 -14.82 1.72 -17.33
C VAL A 78 -16.13 1.69 -16.57
N ILE A 79 -16.13 2.20 -15.35
CA ILE A 79 -17.33 2.40 -14.53
C ILE A 79 -17.75 3.86 -14.68
N ALA A 80 -18.98 4.09 -15.13
CA ALA A 80 -19.49 5.44 -15.37
C ALA A 80 -19.79 6.21 -14.07
N ASP A 81 -20.13 5.50 -12.99
CA ASP A 81 -20.35 6.08 -11.67
C ASP A 81 -19.01 6.27 -10.94
N GLY A 82 -18.63 7.52 -10.70
CA GLY A 82 -17.36 7.88 -10.10
C GLY A 82 -17.20 7.44 -8.63
N GLU A 83 -18.30 7.38 -7.85
CA GLU A 83 -18.25 6.87 -6.47
C GLU A 83 -18.02 5.37 -6.46
N LEU A 84 -18.74 4.65 -7.29
CA LEU A 84 -18.60 3.22 -7.43
C LEU A 84 -17.22 2.84 -8.00
N GLU A 85 -16.72 3.60 -8.98
CA GLU A 85 -15.36 3.44 -9.51
C GLU A 85 -14.32 3.57 -8.40
N THR A 86 -14.43 4.59 -7.55
CA THR A 86 -13.53 4.82 -6.44
C THR A 86 -13.53 3.64 -5.46
N ILE A 87 -14.70 3.15 -5.08
CA ILE A 87 -14.85 2.00 -4.17
C ILE A 87 -14.20 0.74 -4.75
N ILE A 88 -14.37 0.49 -6.04
CA ILE A 88 -13.86 -0.71 -6.70
C ILE A 88 -12.37 -0.60 -6.98
N CYS A 89 -11.91 0.56 -7.47
CA CYS A 89 -10.55 0.75 -7.93
C CYS A 89 -9.55 1.12 -6.83
N GLU A 90 -9.99 1.54 -5.65
CA GLU A 90 -9.12 1.83 -4.52
C GLU A 90 -8.99 0.62 -3.60
N LYS A 91 -7.75 0.28 -3.25
CA LYS A 91 -7.42 -0.79 -2.30
C LYS A 91 -6.31 -0.32 -1.35
N LYS A 92 -6.37 -0.79 -0.11
CA LYS A 92 -5.28 -0.58 0.86
C LYS A 92 -4.29 -1.73 0.77
N ILE A 93 -3.00 -1.41 0.67
CA ILE A 93 -1.92 -2.41 0.67
C ILE A 93 -1.55 -2.73 2.11
N SER A 94 -1.89 -3.93 2.56
CA SER A 94 -1.59 -4.43 3.90
C SER A 94 -0.21 -5.08 4.06
N ASN A 95 0.50 -5.30 2.96
CA ASN A 95 1.83 -5.91 2.95
C ASN A 95 2.84 -5.14 3.80
N SER A 96 3.86 -5.83 4.30
CA SER A 96 4.99 -5.19 4.97
C SER A 96 5.74 -4.24 4.05
N ILE A 97 6.42 -3.25 4.63
CA ILE A 97 7.22 -2.31 3.84
C ILE A 97 8.33 -3.01 3.04
N SER A 98 8.90 -4.07 3.58
CA SER A 98 9.93 -4.88 2.90
C SER A 98 9.39 -5.58 1.66
N GLU A 99 8.17 -6.12 1.74
CA GLU A 99 7.50 -6.75 0.59
C GLU A 99 7.18 -5.70 -0.48
N ILE A 100 6.68 -4.53 -0.08
CA ILE A 100 6.40 -3.43 -1.01
C ILE A 100 7.67 -2.99 -1.72
N ILE A 101 8.77 -2.79 -1.01
CA ILE A 101 10.06 -2.43 -1.61
C ILE A 101 10.53 -3.51 -2.59
N THR A 102 10.38 -4.77 -2.23
CA THR A 102 10.77 -5.89 -3.10
C THR A 102 9.95 -5.93 -4.39
N LEU A 103 8.64 -5.71 -4.28
CA LEU A 103 7.76 -5.59 -5.44
C LEU A 103 8.12 -4.40 -6.33
N CYS A 104 8.60 -3.31 -5.73
CA CYS A 104 8.98 -2.09 -6.43
C CYS A 104 10.37 -2.12 -7.10
N LYS A 105 11.21 -3.10 -6.80
CA LYS A 105 12.55 -3.22 -7.40
C LYS A 105 12.52 -3.54 -8.89
N ASN A 106 11.45 -4.15 -9.37
CA ASN A 106 11.27 -4.40 -10.79
C ASN A 106 10.26 -3.39 -11.37
N PRO A 107 10.71 -2.35 -12.10
CA PRO A 107 9.84 -1.30 -12.64
C PRO A 107 8.83 -1.82 -13.68
N GLU A 108 9.07 -2.99 -14.27
CA GLU A 108 8.13 -3.65 -15.17
C GLU A 108 7.08 -4.49 -14.43
N SER A 109 7.25 -4.72 -13.15
CA SER A 109 6.29 -5.42 -12.31
C SER A 109 5.00 -4.62 -12.20
N ARG A 110 3.91 -5.23 -12.57
CA ARG A 110 2.57 -4.73 -12.31
C ARG A 110 1.99 -5.52 -11.16
N LEU A 111 1.57 -4.83 -10.13
CA LEU A 111 0.76 -5.45 -9.10
C LEU A 111 -0.63 -5.69 -9.68
N VAL A 112 -1.08 -6.92 -9.64
CA VAL A 112 -2.39 -7.32 -10.11
C VAL A 112 -3.18 -7.83 -8.91
N TYR A 113 -4.29 -7.15 -8.61
CA TYR A 113 -5.26 -7.63 -7.62
C TYR A 113 -6.41 -8.29 -8.38
N GLU A 114 -6.53 -9.61 -8.30
CA GLU A 114 -7.67 -10.35 -8.85
C GLU A 114 -8.82 -10.33 -7.85
N PHE A 115 -10.03 -10.07 -8.35
CA PHE A 115 -11.22 -10.02 -7.51
C PHE A 115 -11.67 -11.43 -7.13
N PRO A 116 -12.09 -11.67 -5.87
CA PRO A 116 -12.70 -12.92 -5.46
C PRO A 116 -14.05 -13.13 -6.13
N GLY A 117 -14.50 -14.40 -6.23
CA GLY A 117 -15.66 -14.80 -7.01
C GLY A 117 -16.94 -14.02 -6.74
N GLU A 118 -17.25 -13.72 -5.47
CA GLU A 118 -18.43 -12.92 -5.11
C GLU A 118 -18.40 -11.50 -5.69
N GLN A 119 -17.21 -10.89 -5.72
CA GLN A 119 -17.03 -9.56 -6.30
C GLN A 119 -17.06 -9.61 -7.84
N VAL A 120 -16.59 -10.70 -8.45
CA VAL A 120 -16.69 -10.93 -9.89
C VAL A 120 -18.14 -10.99 -10.32
N GLU A 121 -19.01 -11.69 -9.60
CA GLU A 121 -20.44 -11.76 -9.89
C GLU A 121 -21.12 -10.38 -9.86
N HIS A 122 -20.70 -9.50 -8.93
CA HIS A 122 -21.20 -8.13 -8.88
C HIS A 122 -20.74 -7.30 -10.08
N LEU A 123 -19.48 -7.47 -10.49
CA LEU A 123 -18.93 -6.80 -11.67
C LEU A 123 -19.60 -7.30 -12.96
N ASP A 124 -19.84 -8.60 -13.10
CA ASP A 124 -20.56 -9.17 -14.25
C ASP A 124 -21.97 -8.57 -14.38
N ARG A 125 -22.67 -8.42 -13.26
CA ARG A 125 -23.99 -7.75 -13.25
C ARG A 125 -23.90 -6.27 -13.61
N LEU A 126 -22.90 -5.58 -13.08
CA LEU A 126 -22.67 -4.15 -13.36
C LEU A 126 -22.39 -3.89 -14.84
N PHE A 127 -21.58 -4.74 -15.46
CA PHE A 127 -21.21 -4.62 -16.87
C PHE A 127 -22.19 -5.33 -17.82
N GLY A 128 -23.18 -6.03 -17.28
CA GLY A 128 -24.14 -6.80 -18.08
C GLY A 128 -23.49 -7.91 -18.90
N SER A 129 -22.43 -8.51 -18.37
CA SER A 129 -21.71 -9.58 -19.06
C SER A 129 -22.56 -10.83 -19.16
N PRO A 130 -22.74 -11.41 -20.38
CA PRO A 130 -23.50 -12.63 -20.58
C PRO A 130 -22.77 -13.90 -20.10
N LEU A 131 -21.46 -13.80 -19.87
CA LEU A 131 -20.60 -14.88 -19.44
C LEU A 131 -19.73 -14.44 -18.26
N PRO A 132 -19.36 -15.35 -17.35
CA PRO A 132 -18.42 -15.03 -16.27
C PRO A 132 -17.12 -14.48 -16.84
N MET A 133 -16.76 -13.29 -16.41
CA MET A 133 -15.51 -12.62 -16.80
C MET A 133 -14.48 -12.73 -15.68
N ARG A 134 -13.20 -12.49 -16.00
CA ARG A 134 -12.16 -12.27 -15.00
C ARG A 134 -11.91 -10.77 -14.92
N TYR A 135 -11.85 -10.24 -13.71
CA TYR A 135 -11.53 -8.84 -13.46
C TYR A 135 -10.31 -8.73 -12.58
N ALA A 136 -9.51 -7.73 -12.83
CA ALA A 136 -8.36 -7.41 -12.00
C ALA A 136 -8.09 -5.91 -11.96
N LEU A 137 -7.53 -5.44 -10.84
CA LEU A 137 -6.92 -4.12 -10.76
C LEU A 137 -5.44 -4.22 -11.11
N HIS A 138 -5.05 -3.48 -12.11
CA HIS A 138 -3.64 -3.29 -12.48
C HIS A 138 -3.13 -2.03 -11.80
N ILE A 139 -2.16 -2.19 -10.92
CA ILE A 139 -1.65 -1.15 -10.05
C ILE A 139 -0.24 -0.78 -10.48
N SER A 140 0.02 0.51 -10.66
CA SER A 140 1.36 1.00 -10.96
C SER A 140 2.26 0.90 -9.74
N VAL A 141 3.41 0.27 -9.89
CA VAL A 141 4.45 0.18 -8.86
C VAL A 141 4.94 1.58 -8.44
N ALA A 142 5.05 2.51 -9.37
CA ALA A 142 5.43 3.90 -9.07
C ALA A 142 4.43 4.57 -8.11
N SER A 143 3.12 4.34 -8.28
CA SER A 143 2.09 4.86 -7.38
C SER A 143 2.22 4.31 -5.96
N VAL A 144 2.60 3.04 -5.83
CA VAL A 144 2.85 2.40 -4.53
C VAL A 144 4.04 3.04 -3.82
N MET A 145 5.15 3.22 -4.54
CA MET A 145 6.36 3.87 -4.00
C MET A 145 6.06 5.29 -3.52
N ASP A 146 5.41 6.09 -4.35
CA ASP A 146 5.15 7.48 -4.03
C ASP A 146 4.19 7.65 -2.84
N ASN A 147 3.12 6.88 -2.79
CA ASN A 147 2.11 7.05 -1.76
C ASN A 147 2.49 6.37 -0.44
N VAL A 148 2.96 5.14 -0.48
CA VAL A 148 3.19 4.35 0.74
C VAL A 148 4.49 4.74 1.41
N ILE A 149 5.61 4.75 0.68
CA ILE A 149 6.93 4.95 1.29
C ILE A 149 7.11 6.39 1.77
N LYS A 150 6.79 7.40 0.94
CA LYS A 150 6.90 8.81 1.33
C LYS A 150 6.01 9.19 2.50
N LEU A 151 4.78 8.66 2.56
CA LEU A 151 3.85 8.98 3.63
C LEU A 151 4.17 8.23 4.93
N SER A 152 4.70 7.01 4.86
CA SER A 152 5.23 6.30 6.02
C SER A 152 6.36 7.08 6.69
N LEU A 153 7.30 7.61 5.89
CA LEU A 153 8.38 8.46 6.40
C LEU A 153 7.86 9.73 7.08
N ARG A 154 6.89 10.43 6.46
CA ARG A 154 6.28 11.64 7.05
C ARG A 154 5.58 11.36 8.37
N LYS A 155 4.88 10.25 8.51
CA LYS A 155 4.22 9.89 9.76
C LYS A 155 5.24 9.62 10.87
N GLY A 156 6.32 8.91 10.55
CA GLY A 156 7.43 8.72 11.47
C GLY A 156 7.98 10.05 11.99
N GLN A 157 8.28 11.00 11.10
CA GLN A 157 8.78 12.33 11.50
C GLN A 157 7.83 13.12 12.41
N ASN A 158 6.53 13.08 12.15
CA ASN A 158 5.54 13.81 12.95
C ASN A 158 5.31 13.21 14.34
N SER A 159 5.48 11.91 14.51
CA SER A 159 5.32 11.23 15.80
C SER A 159 6.43 11.56 16.81
N TYR A 160 7.58 12.05 16.35
CA TYR A 160 8.68 12.49 17.20
C TYR A 160 8.57 13.95 17.67
N ARG A 161 7.64 14.74 17.11
CA ARG A 161 7.47 16.16 17.46
C ARG A 161 6.44 16.43 18.56
N LYS A 162 5.76 15.40 19.04
CA LYS A 162 4.86 15.45 20.19
C LYS A 162 5.53 14.87 21.43
#